data_3b87e1634b0f880809c364cfc8663477
#
_entry.id   3b87e1634b0f880809c364cfc8663477
#
_cell.length_a   1.000
_cell.length_b   1.000
_cell.length_c   1.000
_cell.angle_alpha   90.00
_cell.angle_beta   90.00
_cell.angle_gamma   90.00
#
_symmetry.space_group_name_H-M   'P 1'
#
loop_
_entity.id
_entity.type
_entity.pdbx_description
1 polymer ?
#
loop_
_entity_poly.entity_id
_entity_poly.type
_entity_poly.pdbx_seq_one_letter_code
_entity_poly.pdbx_strand_id
1 'polypeptide(L)'
;NNEVLNELGNAGLGVAADNCHVGPMHPEHNPDVTRIPFDPAKAKELMDASGHGDFEHELRSLETGFWKDTCDSVAAQLRDAGIKVKRTLMPGSTFWNDWTKFPYSATNWNHRPLGTQVLGLAYKSGEAWNEFAWSNAEFDSLLAEANSLANADERRVVMGKIQALVIEEGV
;
A
#
# COMPACT_ATOMS: atom_id res chain seq x y z
N ASN A 1 3.92 3.73 11.17
CA ASN A 1 3.20 4.96 11.53
C ASN A 1 3.22 5.94 10.35
N ASN A 2 2.06 6.11 9.70
CA ASN A 2 1.93 6.89 8.46
C ASN A 2 2.21 8.39 8.66
N GLU A 3 1.94 8.94 9.84
CA GLU A 3 2.26 10.33 10.16
C GLU A 3 3.78 10.55 10.19
N VAL A 4 4.52 9.64 10.82
CA VAL A 4 5.99 9.68 10.82
C VAL A 4 6.55 9.55 9.40
N LEU A 5 5.95 8.68 8.58
CA LEU A 5 6.36 8.54 7.17
C LEU A 5 6.11 9.83 6.38
N ASN A 6 4.99 10.51 6.62
CA ASN A 6 4.72 11.80 5.97
C ASN A 6 5.72 12.88 6.39
N GLU A 7 6.03 12.97 7.67
CA GLU A 7 7.01 13.96 8.19
C GLU A 7 8.43 13.71 7.64
N LEU A 8 8.92 12.48 7.73
CA LEU A 8 10.30 12.15 7.37
C LEU A 8 10.50 11.92 5.87
N GLY A 9 9.54 11.30 5.20
CA GLY A 9 9.64 10.97 3.77
C GLY A 9 9.14 12.07 2.85
N ASN A 10 8.21 12.91 3.30
CA ASN A 10 7.54 13.92 2.48
C ASN A 10 7.52 15.32 3.11
N ALA A 11 8.35 15.56 4.12
CA ALA A 11 8.49 16.83 4.84
C ALA A 11 7.14 17.43 5.30
N GLY A 12 6.19 16.59 5.70
CA GLY A 12 4.86 17.01 6.15
C GLY A 12 3.94 17.54 5.05
N LEU A 13 4.33 17.48 3.78
CA LEU A 13 3.54 18.04 2.66
C LEU A 13 2.37 17.16 2.22
N GLY A 14 2.28 15.94 2.71
CA GLY A 14 1.22 15.00 2.38
C GLY A 14 0.14 14.90 3.46
N VAL A 15 -0.78 13.99 3.25
CA VAL A 15 -1.77 13.56 4.24
C VAL A 15 -1.64 12.06 4.44
N ALA A 16 -1.63 11.62 5.70
CA ALA A 16 -1.60 10.19 6.01
C ALA A 16 -2.89 9.52 5.51
N ALA A 17 -2.75 8.45 4.74
CA ALA A 17 -3.86 7.69 4.18
C ALA A 17 -4.10 6.38 4.97
N ASP A 18 -5.09 5.60 4.54
CA ASP A 18 -5.68 4.49 5.30
C ASP A 18 -5.12 3.11 4.90
N ASN A 19 -3.83 3.00 4.57
CA ASN A 19 -3.22 1.76 4.05
C ASN A 19 -3.94 1.20 2.80
N CYS A 20 -4.44 2.10 1.97
CA CYS A 20 -5.14 1.82 0.73
C CYS A 20 -4.92 3.00 -0.23
N HIS A 21 -4.88 2.76 -1.54
CA HIS A 21 -4.77 3.83 -2.54
C HIS A 21 -6.02 4.72 -2.67
N VAL A 22 -7.12 4.35 -2.03
CA VAL A 22 -8.33 5.19 -1.98
C VAL A 22 -8.23 6.09 -0.76
N GLY A 23 -7.88 7.34 -0.98
CA GLY A 23 -7.70 8.32 0.09
C GLY A 23 -8.80 9.38 0.13
N PRO A 24 -8.76 10.29 1.12
CA PRO A 24 -9.79 11.31 1.34
C PRO A 24 -10.03 12.27 0.16
N MET A 25 -9.11 12.35 -0.81
CA MET A 25 -9.28 13.14 -2.02
C MET A 25 -10.24 12.51 -3.05
N HIS A 26 -10.57 11.22 -2.91
CA HIS A 26 -11.48 10.55 -3.83
C HIS A 26 -12.93 10.69 -3.36
N PRO A 27 -13.88 11.02 -4.24
CA PRO A 27 -15.29 11.25 -3.85
C PRO A 27 -15.97 10.00 -3.28
N GLU A 28 -15.48 8.81 -3.65
CA GLU A 28 -15.97 7.52 -3.16
C GLU A 28 -15.21 6.95 -1.95
N HIS A 29 -14.29 7.72 -1.37
CA HIS A 29 -13.61 7.29 -0.15
C HIS A 29 -14.61 7.08 1.00
N ASN A 30 -14.53 5.93 1.65
CA ASN A 30 -15.34 5.63 2.83
C ASN A 30 -14.47 5.83 4.11
N PRO A 31 -14.75 6.86 4.93
CA PRO A 31 -13.98 7.14 6.13
C PRO A 31 -14.27 6.18 7.30
N ASP A 32 -15.36 5.40 7.21
CA ASP A 32 -15.81 4.51 8.29
C ASP A 32 -15.12 3.13 8.26
N VAL A 33 -14.23 2.91 7.30
CA VAL A 33 -13.47 1.65 7.21
C VAL A 33 -12.47 1.56 8.37
N THR A 34 -12.50 0.44 9.07
CA THR A 34 -11.60 0.19 10.20
C THR A 34 -10.15 0.12 9.74
N ARG A 35 -9.31 0.95 10.33
CA ARG A 35 -7.86 0.96 10.09
C ARG A 35 -7.15 -0.05 10.99
N ILE A 36 -6.08 -0.62 10.49
CA ILE A 36 -5.17 -1.42 11.33
C ILE A 36 -4.41 -0.44 12.23
N PRO A 37 -4.46 -0.60 13.56
CA PRO A 37 -3.72 0.26 14.47
C PRO A 37 -2.21 0.06 14.33
N PHE A 38 -1.44 1.11 14.57
CA PHE A 38 0.02 0.99 14.66
C PHE A 38 0.39 0.26 15.96
N ASP A 39 0.75 -1.02 15.84
CA ASP A 39 1.14 -1.88 16.96
C ASP A 39 2.38 -2.70 16.60
N PRO A 40 3.60 -2.15 16.81
CA PRO A 40 4.84 -2.84 16.48
C PRO A 40 5.07 -4.12 17.34
N ALA A 41 4.56 -4.15 18.56
CA ALA A 41 4.66 -5.34 19.40
C ALA A 41 3.81 -6.50 18.83
N LYS A 42 2.59 -6.20 18.42
CA LYS A 42 1.72 -7.18 17.76
C LYS A 42 2.27 -7.64 16.41
N ALA A 43 2.85 -6.72 15.62
CA ALA A 43 3.51 -7.06 14.38
C ALA A 43 4.65 -8.07 14.60
N LYS A 44 5.50 -7.84 15.61
CA LYS A 44 6.58 -8.78 15.98
C LYS A 44 6.04 -10.12 16.45
N GLU A 45 5.03 -10.14 17.31
CA GLU A 45 4.35 -11.36 17.75
C GLU A 45 3.84 -12.20 16.57
N LEU A 46 3.17 -11.55 15.61
CA LEU A 46 2.64 -12.23 14.41
C LEU A 46 3.76 -12.79 13.52
N MET A 47 4.85 -12.04 13.35
CA MET A 47 6.03 -12.51 12.62
C MET A 47 6.64 -13.76 13.26
N ASP A 48 6.79 -13.76 14.57
CA ASP A 48 7.33 -14.91 15.31
C ASP A 48 6.39 -16.12 15.23
N ALA A 49 5.09 -15.89 15.37
CA ALA A 49 4.07 -16.93 15.29
C ALA A 49 3.96 -17.57 13.90
N SER A 50 4.30 -16.82 12.83
CA SER A 50 4.32 -17.33 11.46
C SER A 50 5.47 -18.33 11.18
N GLY A 51 6.43 -18.45 12.10
CA GLY A 51 7.66 -19.23 11.91
C GLY A 51 8.74 -18.53 11.06
N HIS A 52 8.52 -17.26 10.68
CA HIS A 52 9.43 -16.46 9.87
C HIS A 52 10.07 -15.29 10.63
N GLY A 53 10.07 -15.32 11.97
CA GLY A 53 10.60 -14.26 12.82
C GLY A 53 12.07 -13.87 12.54
N ASP A 54 12.85 -14.79 11.97
CA ASP A 54 14.25 -14.58 11.59
C ASP A 54 14.45 -14.17 10.12
N PHE A 55 13.38 -14.13 9.32
CA PHE A 55 13.47 -13.77 7.90
C PHE A 55 13.91 -12.30 7.74
N GLU A 56 14.89 -12.05 6.87
CA GLU A 56 15.32 -10.70 6.52
C GLU A 56 14.58 -10.21 5.27
N HIS A 57 13.72 -9.22 5.45
CA HIS A 57 12.97 -8.59 4.36
C HIS A 57 13.88 -7.64 3.57
N GLU A 58 13.95 -7.79 2.25
CA GLU A 58 14.68 -6.85 1.39
C GLU A 58 13.74 -5.78 0.85
N LEU A 59 13.74 -4.59 1.45
CA LEU A 59 12.96 -3.44 0.98
C LEU A 59 13.73 -2.66 -0.07
N ARG A 60 13.21 -2.64 -1.29
CA ARG A 60 13.78 -1.96 -2.46
C ARG A 60 13.08 -0.64 -2.74
N SER A 61 13.85 0.36 -3.15
CA SER A 61 13.30 1.64 -3.62
C SER A 61 14.28 2.33 -4.56
N LEU A 62 13.80 3.39 -5.20
CA LEU A 62 14.67 4.35 -5.86
C LEU A 62 15.69 4.92 -4.87
N GLU A 63 16.89 5.23 -5.36
CA GLU A 63 18.02 5.72 -4.56
C GLU A 63 17.93 7.20 -4.17
N THR A 64 16.92 7.93 -4.65
CA THR A 64 16.79 9.38 -4.47
C THR A 64 15.39 9.79 -4.05
N GLY A 65 15.28 11.00 -3.49
CA GLY A 65 14.02 11.68 -3.19
C GLY A 65 13.18 10.97 -2.12
N PHE A 66 11.90 11.29 -2.12
CA PHE A 66 10.96 10.83 -1.10
C PHE A 66 10.83 9.29 -1.03
N TRP A 67 11.07 8.55 -2.10
CA TRP A 67 11.07 7.07 -2.09
C TRP A 67 12.13 6.52 -1.16
N LYS A 68 13.35 7.07 -1.27
CA LYS A 68 14.46 6.69 -0.39
C LYS A 68 14.12 7.01 1.07
N ASP A 69 13.76 8.25 1.34
CA ASP A 69 13.54 8.74 2.70
C ASP A 69 12.34 8.06 3.38
N THR A 70 11.25 7.82 2.63
CA THR A 70 10.11 7.03 3.11
C THR A 70 10.51 5.61 3.45
N CYS A 71 11.22 4.91 2.55
CA CYS A 71 11.62 3.53 2.80
C CYS A 71 12.69 3.40 3.89
N ASP A 72 13.56 4.39 4.06
CA ASP A 72 14.50 4.42 5.18
C ASP A 72 13.77 4.54 6.52
N SER A 73 12.72 5.37 6.57
CA SER A 73 11.84 5.49 7.74
C SER A 73 11.03 4.21 8.01
N VAL A 74 10.49 3.56 6.96
CA VAL A 74 9.82 2.25 7.09
C VAL A 74 10.78 1.20 7.67
N ALA A 75 11.97 1.09 7.09
CA ALA A 75 12.96 0.12 7.55
C ALA A 75 13.42 0.38 8.99
N ALA A 76 13.56 1.65 9.39
CA ALA A 76 13.88 2.00 10.77
C ALA A 76 12.78 1.53 11.73
N GLN A 77 11.51 1.86 11.46
CA GLN A 77 10.39 1.45 12.31
C GLN A 77 10.23 -0.08 12.40
N LEU A 78 10.48 -0.82 11.31
CA LEU A 78 10.46 -2.28 11.34
C LEU A 78 11.60 -2.86 12.18
N ARG A 79 12.82 -2.31 12.06
CA ARG A 79 13.97 -2.72 12.89
C ARG A 79 13.74 -2.41 14.36
N ASP A 80 13.16 -1.26 14.68
CA ASP A 80 12.80 -0.88 16.06
C ASP A 80 11.76 -1.85 16.65
N ALA A 81 10.89 -2.41 15.81
CA ALA A 81 9.97 -3.49 16.17
C ALA A 81 10.63 -4.89 16.25
N GLY A 82 11.93 -5.00 15.98
CA GLY A 82 12.66 -6.27 15.98
C GLY A 82 12.49 -7.11 14.72
N ILE A 83 11.97 -6.53 13.63
CA ILE A 83 11.82 -7.17 12.32
C ILE A 83 13.06 -6.87 11.48
N LYS A 84 13.70 -7.90 10.92
CA LYS A 84 14.93 -7.77 10.13
C LYS A 84 14.63 -7.19 8.75
N VAL A 85 15.27 -6.09 8.40
CA VAL A 85 15.09 -5.43 7.09
C VAL A 85 16.43 -5.02 6.52
N LYS A 86 16.71 -5.48 5.29
CA LYS A 86 17.78 -4.99 4.43
C LYS A 86 17.21 -3.92 3.49
N ARG A 87 17.91 -2.80 3.37
CA ARG A 87 17.59 -1.76 2.37
C ARG A 87 18.41 -1.96 1.12
N THR A 88 17.75 -1.89 -0.05
CA THR A 88 18.41 -1.92 -1.36
C THR A 88 17.97 -0.72 -2.17
N LEU A 89 18.93 0.15 -2.47
CA LEU A 89 18.72 1.34 -3.29
C LEU A 89 19.03 1.02 -4.75
N MET A 90 18.18 1.46 -5.66
CA MET A 90 18.30 1.16 -7.09
C MET A 90 18.22 2.42 -7.94
N PRO A 91 19.05 2.54 -8.99
CA PRO A 91 18.87 3.58 -10.01
C PRO A 91 17.54 3.41 -10.73
N GLY A 92 16.91 4.53 -11.12
CA GLY A 92 15.62 4.49 -11.82
C GLY A 92 15.64 3.65 -13.10
N SER A 93 16.74 3.69 -13.84
CA SER A 93 16.93 2.88 -15.06
C SER A 93 16.83 1.37 -14.82
N THR A 94 17.15 0.91 -13.62
CA THR A 94 17.06 -0.52 -13.25
C THR A 94 15.74 -0.81 -12.53
N PHE A 95 15.33 0.06 -11.61
CA PHE A 95 14.13 -0.13 -10.81
C PHE A 95 12.88 -0.28 -11.68
N TRP A 96 12.64 0.64 -12.60
CA TRP A 96 11.43 0.66 -13.42
C TRP A 96 11.34 -0.45 -14.49
N ASN A 97 12.43 -1.17 -14.74
CA ASN A 97 12.38 -2.36 -15.61
C ASN A 97 11.72 -3.56 -14.94
N ASP A 98 11.84 -3.66 -13.61
CA ASP A 98 11.44 -4.84 -12.85
C ASP A 98 10.52 -4.51 -11.64
N TRP A 99 9.99 -3.28 -11.53
CA TRP A 99 9.23 -2.80 -10.39
C TRP A 99 8.02 -3.68 -10.01
N THR A 100 7.38 -4.33 -10.98
CA THR A 100 6.26 -5.26 -10.74
C THR A 100 6.68 -6.67 -10.31
N LYS A 101 7.99 -6.92 -10.16
CA LYS A 101 8.53 -8.24 -9.81
C LYS A 101 9.17 -8.29 -8.43
N PHE A 102 9.31 -7.15 -7.77
CA PHE A 102 9.96 -7.12 -6.45
C PHE A 102 9.00 -7.57 -5.37
N PRO A 103 9.41 -8.51 -4.49
CA PRO A 103 8.56 -9.00 -3.41
C PRO A 103 8.21 -7.92 -2.38
N TYR A 104 9.09 -6.92 -2.20
CA TYR A 104 8.89 -5.83 -1.27
C TYR A 104 9.60 -4.57 -1.77
N SER A 105 8.82 -3.63 -2.23
CA SER A 105 9.32 -2.37 -2.78
C SER A 105 8.34 -1.23 -2.51
N ALA A 106 8.74 0.00 -2.80
CA ALA A 106 7.87 1.16 -2.76
C ALA A 106 7.86 1.86 -4.11
N THR A 107 6.67 2.07 -4.61
CA THR A 107 6.38 2.85 -5.82
C THR A 107 5.48 4.02 -5.48
N ASN A 108 5.26 4.90 -6.43
CA ASN A 108 4.25 5.95 -6.34
C ASN A 108 3.29 5.85 -7.52
N TRP A 109 2.06 6.21 -7.26
CA TRP A 109 1.04 6.32 -8.29
C TRP A 109 0.61 7.77 -8.47
N ASN A 110 0.55 8.20 -9.70
CA ASN A 110 -0.01 9.51 -10.01
C ASN A 110 -1.48 9.56 -9.64
N HIS A 111 -1.93 10.69 -9.12
CA HIS A 111 -3.32 10.91 -8.78
C HIS A 111 -4.28 10.53 -9.91
N ARG A 112 -5.37 9.90 -9.56
CA ARG A 112 -6.54 9.64 -10.41
C ARG A 112 -7.76 10.29 -9.78
N PRO A 113 -8.69 10.88 -10.55
CA PRO A 113 -9.90 11.50 -10.01
C PRO A 113 -10.79 10.54 -9.22
N LEU A 114 -10.78 9.26 -9.57
CA LEU A 114 -11.55 8.22 -8.90
C LEU A 114 -10.62 7.12 -8.37
N GLY A 115 -10.91 6.62 -7.17
CA GLY A 115 -10.19 5.49 -6.58
C GLY A 115 -10.33 4.20 -7.40
N THR A 116 -11.47 3.98 -8.04
CA THR A 116 -11.67 2.83 -8.94
C THR A 116 -10.68 2.80 -10.10
N GLN A 117 -10.15 3.94 -10.54
CA GLN A 117 -9.18 4.01 -11.64
C GLN A 117 -7.82 3.46 -11.22
N VAL A 118 -7.30 3.82 -10.04
CA VAL A 118 -6.03 3.27 -9.56
C VAL A 118 -6.19 1.80 -9.20
N LEU A 119 -7.30 1.41 -8.59
CA LEU A 119 -7.60 0.02 -8.26
C LEU A 119 -7.67 -0.86 -9.50
N GLY A 120 -8.27 -0.37 -10.58
CA GLY A 120 -8.35 -1.08 -11.86
C GLY A 120 -7.01 -1.29 -12.55
N LEU A 121 -6.03 -0.43 -12.28
CA LEU A 121 -4.69 -0.53 -12.88
C LEU A 121 -3.71 -1.34 -12.02
N ALA A 122 -3.75 -1.13 -10.70
CA ALA A 122 -2.73 -1.63 -9.78
C ALA A 122 -3.13 -2.93 -9.06
N TYR A 123 -4.43 -3.20 -8.87
CA TYR A 123 -4.90 -4.27 -8.00
C TYR A 123 -5.71 -5.35 -8.72
N LYS A 124 -6.39 -5.01 -9.83
CA LYS A 124 -7.23 -5.96 -10.54
C LYS A 124 -6.41 -7.16 -11.03
N SER A 125 -6.98 -8.35 -10.88
CA SER A 125 -6.34 -9.61 -11.25
C SER A 125 -5.88 -9.62 -12.70
N GLY A 126 -4.61 -9.98 -12.92
CA GLY A 126 -4.02 -10.12 -14.26
C GLY A 126 -3.62 -8.83 -14.96
N GLU A 127 -3.83 -7.67 -14.36
CA GLU A 127 -3.39 -6.40 -14.96
C GLU A 127 -1.86 -6.27 -14.95
N ALA A 128 -1.32 -5.68 -16.01
CA ALA A 128 0.13 -5.59 -16.22
C ALA A 128 0.86 -4.75 -15.15
N TRP A 129 0.15 -3.86 -14.47
CA TRP A 129 0.69 -3.00 -13.42
C TRP A 129 0.27 -3.46 -12.00
N ASN A 130 -0.26 -4.67 -11.88
CA ASN A 130 -0.49 -5.28 -10.58
C ASN A 130 0.86 -5.72 -9.98
N GLU A 131 1.49 -4.80 -9.26
CA GLU A 131 2.81 -5.01 -8.64
C GLU A 131 2.79 -5.89 -7.39
N PHE A 132 1.60 -6.18 -6.88
CA PHE A 132 1.40 -7.01 -5.68
C PHE A 132 1.36 -8.51 -6.00
N ALA A 133 1.31 -8.91 -7.28
CA ALA A 133 1.04 -10.27 -7.72
C ALA A 133 -0.23 -10.88 -7.08
N TRP A 134 -1.16 -10.02 -6.67
CA TRP A 134 -2.38 -10.36 -5.98
C TRP A 134 -3.52 -10.67 -6.96
N SER A 135 -4.36 -11.60 -6.59
CA SER A 135 -5.54 -11.96 -7.37
C SER A 135 -6.66 -12.37 -6.43
N ASN A 136 -7.77 -11.65 -6.48
CA ASN A 136 -8.92 -11.88 -5.62
C ASN A 136 -10.22 -11.67 -6.41
N ALA A 137 -11.01 -12.73 -6.57
CA ALA A 137 -12.24 -12.71 -7.37
C ALA A 137 -13.34 -11.85 -6.72
N GLU A 138 -13.37 -11.73 -5.39
CA GLU A 138 -14.30 -10.84 -4.70
C GLU A 138 -13.96 -9.38 -4.96
N PHE A 139 -12.67 -9.03 -4.88
CA PHE A 139 -12.19 -7.69 -5.25
C PHE A 139 -12.57 -7.33 -6.69
N ASP A 140 -12.30 -8.21 -7.64
CA ASP A 140 -12.62 -7.96 -9.05
C ASP A 140 -14.12 -7.75 -9.28
N SER A 141 -14.97 -8.52 -8.59
CA SER A 141 -16.42 -8.38 -8.63
C SER A 141 -16.89 -7.05 -8.01
N LEU A 142 -16.38 -6.68 -6.84
CA LEU A 142 -16.69 -5.41 -6.19
C LEU A 142 -16.21 -4.22 -7.02
N LEU A 143 -15.04 -4.31 -7.65
CA LEU A 143 -14.53 -3.26 -8.53
C LEU A 143 -15.41 -3.09 -9.77
N ALA A 144 -15.90 -4.20 -10.35
CA ALA A 144 -16.85 -4.14 -11.47
C ALA A 144 -18.19 -3.51 -11.06
N GLU A 145 -18.71 -3.87 -9.87
CA GLU A 145 -19.88 -3.25 -9.27
C GLU A 145 -19.69 -1.74 -9.08
N ALA A 146 -18.59 -1.33 -8.43
CA ALA A 146 -18.29 0.08 -8.19
C ALA A 146 -18.19 0.89 -9.50
N ASN A 147 -17.61 0.32 -10.54
CA ASN A 147 -17.53 0.96 -11.87
C ASN A 147 -18.87 1.08 -12.59
N SER A 148 -19.87 0.26 -12.25
CA SER A 148 -21.23 0.35 -12.81
C SER A 148 -22.06 1.46 -12.19
N LEU A 149 -21.68 1.97 -11.02
CA LEU A 149 -22.43 2.97 -10.26
C LEU A 149 -22.00 4.39 -10.67
N ALA A 150 -22.95 5.18 -11.16
CA ALA A 150 -22.71 6.59 -11.51
C ALA A 150 -22.73 7.50 -10.28
N ASN A 151 -23.53 7.16 -9.27
CA ASN A 151 -23.67 7.95 -8.04
C ASN A 151 -22.50 7.68 -7.08
N ALA A 152 -21.84 8.75 -6.62
CA ALA A 152 -20.68 8.64 -5.75
C ALA A 152 -21.03 8.09 -4.35
N ASP A 153 -22.21 8.39 -3.81
CA ASP A 153 -22.62 7.90 -2.49
C ASP A 153 -22.95 6.40 -2.51
N GLU A 154 -23.59 5.92 -3.57
CA GLU A 154 -23.81 4.48 -3.78
C GLU A 154 -22.47 3.77 -3.98
N ARG A 155 -21.58 4.34 -4.77
CA ARG A 155 -20.24 3.79 -5.01
C ARG A 155 -19.43 3.74 -3.71
N ARG A 156 -19.56 4.73 -2.82
CA ARG A 156 -18.84 4.76 -1.52
C ARG A 156 -19.14 3.54 -0.66
N VAL A 157 -20.35 3.01 -0.72
CA VAL A 157 -20.71 1.78 0.03
C VAL A 157 -19.90 0.58 -0.48
N VAL A 158 -19.82 0.42 -1.80
CA VAL A 158 -19.04 -0.67 -2.42
C VAL A 158 -17.54 -0.45 -2.20
N MET A 159 -17.08 0.78 -2.34
CA MET A 159 -15.68 1.14 -2.11
C MET A 159 -15.25 0.89 -0.66
N GLY A 160 -16.16 1.04 0.32
CA GLY A 160 -15.90 0.67 1.71
C GLY A 160 -15.58 -0.82 1.87
N LYS A 161 -16.27 -1.70 1.15
CA LYS A 161 -15.97 -3.15 1.13
C LYS A 161 -14.61 -3.42 0.49
N ILE A 162 -14.29 -2.74 -0.62
CA ILE A 162 -12.99 -2.86 -1.29
C ILE A 162 -11.87 -2.40 -0.37
N GLN A 163 -12.01 -1.22 0.26
CA GLN A 163 -11.01 -0.72 1.20
C GLN A 163 -10.77 -1.69 2.36
N ALA A 164 -11.85 -2.24 2.95
CA ALA A 164 -11.73 -3.22 4.03
C ALA A 164 -10.99 -4.48 3.57
N LEU A 165 -11.34 -5.01 2.41
CA LEU A 165 -10.71 -6.22 1.84
C LEU A 165 -9.21 -6.01 1.60
N VAL A 166 -8.83 -4.90 0.97
CA VAL A 166 -7.41 -4.57 0.69
C VAL A 166 -6.60 -4.41 1.99
N ILE A 167 -7.19 -3.77 3.01
CA ILE A 167 -6.54 -3.60 4.31
C ILE A 167 -6.41 -4.95 5.04
N GLU A 168 -7.44 -5.80 4.99
CA GLU A 168 -7.43 -7.12 5.65
C GLU A 168 -6.41 -8.07 5.02
N GLU A 169 -6.34 -8.09 3.70
CA GLU A 169 -5.39 -8.92 2.95
C GLU A 169 -3.94 -8.39 3.01
N GLY A 170 -3.76 -7.14 3.41
CA GLY A 170 -2.44 -6.51 3.54
C GLY A 170 -1.73 -6.25 2.22
N VAL A 171 -2.48 -5.87 1.19
CA VAL A 171 -1.98 -5.66 -0.18
C VAL A 171 -1.56 -4.22 -0.40
#